data_18040586e575e85a58ce13dfafebdd20
#
_entry.id   18040586e575e85a58ce13dfafebdd20
#
_cell.length_a   1.000
_cell.length_b   1.000
_cell.length_c   1.000
_cell.angle_alpha   90.00
_cell.angle_beta   90.00
_cell.angle_gamma   90.00
#
_symmetry.space_group_name_H-M   'P 1'
#
loop_
_entity.id
_entity.type
_entity.pdbx_description
1 polymer ?
#
loop_
_entity_poly.entity_id
_entity_poly.type
_entity_poly.pdbx_seq_one_letter_code
_entity_poly.pdbx_strand_id
1 'polypeptide(L)'
;MITVMTRSDGWFSQILRRNFWLATVVMVHWAATVLIMKSLNMPYENNAIGMLMSLFGTLIPVYLMVLLLWRVGHMIFFVRPARPLRWLISDIRQVVWDRDRLADGAVTLLLLSIFFTNFSTLKTLIPHMNAYAWDHAMAHLDHVIHGGHDPWSLLMPLFGSPAALAVLDGTYVLWLFILY
;
A
#
# COMPACT_ATOMS: atom_id res chain seq x y z
N MET A 1 -29.76 28.54 -29.00
CA MET A 1 -30.16 27.15 -28.68
C MET A 1 -28.93 26.28 -28.96
N ILE A 2 -28.05 26.12 -27.96
CA ILE A 2 -26.81 25.37 -28.11
C ILE A 2 -27.13 23.95 -27.59
N THR A 3 -27.29 23.02 -28.54
CA THR A 3 -27.47 21.61 -28.27
C THR A 3 -26.14 21.06 -27.70
N VAL A 4 -26.03 20.96 -26.42
CA VAL A 4 -24.96 20.23 -25.77
C VAL A 4 -25.20 18.75 -26.09
N MET A 5 -24.51 18.23 -27.11
CA MET A 5 -24.39 16.80 -27.33
C MET A 5 -23.67 16.19 -26.11
N THR A 6 -24.42 15.67 -25.17
CA THR A 6 -23.90 14.77 -24.14
C THR A 6 -23.53 13.47 -24.85
N ARG A 7 -22.28 13.38 -25.27
CA ARG A 7 -21.67 12.12 -25.68
C ARG A 7 -21.77 11.23 -24.43
N SER A 8 -22.61 10.21 -24.47
CA SER A 8 -22.69 9.19 -23.44
C SER A 8 -21.35 8.44 -23.46
N ASP A 9 -20.40 8.94 -22.71
CA ASP A 9 -19.13 8.24 -22.53
C ASP A 9 -19.47 6.87 -21.96
N GLY A 10 -19.06 5.80 -22.66
CA GLY A 10 -19.29 4.44 -22.19
C GLY A 10 -18.69 4.26 -20.79
N TRP A 11 -19.25 3.36 -19.99
CA TRP A 11 -18.79 3.03 -18.64
C TRP A 11 -17.26 2.86 -18.54
N PHE A 12 -16.65 2.22 -19.54
CA PHE A 12 -15.20 1.99 -19.60
C PHE A 12 -14.42 3.31 -19.73
N SER A 13 -14.90 4.27 -20.53
CA SER A 13 -14.24 5.57 -20.69
C SER A 13 -14.29 6.42 -19.42
N GLN A 14 -15.33 6.24 -18.60
CA GLN A 14 -15.42 6.90 -17.29
C GLN A 14 -14.39 6.34 -16.30
N ILE A 15 -14.18 5.02 -16.25
CA ILE A 15 -13.15 4.39 -15.42
C ILE A 15 -11.76 4.86 -15.85
N LEU A 16 -11.47 4.88 -17.15
CA LEU A 16 -10.19 5.38 -17.67
C LEU A 16 -9.96 6.84 -17.29
N ARG A 17 -10.97 7.67 -17.39
CA ARG A 17 -10.87 9.10 -17.04
C ARG A 17 -10.61 9.31 -15.54
N ARG A 18 -11.29 8.55 -14.68
CA ARG A 18 -11.10 8.63 -13.22
C ARG A 18 -9.69 8.22 -12.81
N ASN A 19 -9.14 7.19 -13.45
CA ASN A 19 -7.82 6.65 -13.14
C ASN A 19 -6.68 7.23 -13.99
N PHE A 20 -6.97 8.20 -14.87
CA PHE A 20 -6.01 8.72 -15.85
C PHE A 20 -4.72 9.25 -15.21
N TRP A 21 -4.84 10.10 -14.20
CA TRP A 21 -3.68 10.68 -13.53
C TRP A 21 -2.85 9.63 -12.79
N LEU A 22 -3.50 8.71 -12.10
CA LEU A 22 -2.81 7.61 -11.44
C LEU A 22 -2.06 6.74 -12.46
N ALA A 23 -2.73 6.34 -13.54
CA ALA A 23 -2.11 5.58 -14.62
C ALA A 23 -0.92 6.32 -15.25
N THR A 24 -1.05 7.63 -15.48
CA THR A 24 0.03 8.46 -16.03
C THR A 24 1.25 8.47 -15.10
N VAL A 25 1.06 8.71 -13.80
CA VAL A 25 2.15 8.70 -12.82
C VAL A 25 2.84 7.34 -12.77
N VAL A 26 2.06 6.25 -12.72
CA VAL A 26 2.59 4.89 -12.69
C VAL A 26 3.39 4.57 -13.97
N MET A 27 2.88 4.96 -15.13
CA MET A 27 3.57 4.73 -16.41
C MET A 27 4.87 5.54 -16.52
N VAL A 28 4.87 6.81 -16.10
CA VAL A 28 6.09 7.64 -16.06
C VAL A 28 7.12 7.03 -15.10
N HIS A 29 6.68 6.62 -13.91
CA HIS A 29 7.56 5.97 -12.93
C HIS A 29 8.13 4.64 -13.47
N TRP A 30 7.30 3.81 -14.10
CA TRP A 30 7.73 2.59 -14.75
C TRP A 30 8.77 2.86 -15.86
N ALA A 31 8.49 3.80 -16.75
CA ALA A 31 9.42 4.16 -17.82
C ALA A 31 10.76 4.68 -17.27
N ALA A 32 10.73 5.51 -16.23
CA ALA A 32 11.94 5.99 -15.56
C ALA A 32 12.74 4.83 -14.96
N THR A 33 12.07 3.88 -14.29
CA THR A 33 12.72 2.69 -13.73
C THR A 33 13.42 1.88 -14.80
N VAL A 34 12.74 1.58 -15.91
CA VAL A 34 13.31 0.82 -17.03
C VAL A 34 14.51 1.54 -17.64
N LEU A 35 14.44 2.87 -17.81
CA LEU A 35 15.54 3.66 -18.35
C LEU A 35 16.76 3.65 -17.43
N ILE A 36 16.57 3.79 -16.12
CA ILE A 36 17.64 3.74 -15.13
C ILE A 36 18.30 2.36 -15.12
N MET A 37 17.50 1.27 -15.07
CA MET A 37 18.02 -0.10 -15.11
C MET A 37 18.87 -0.33 -16.37
N LYS A 38 18.37 0.13 -17.52
CA LYS A 38 19.09 0.02 -18.79
C LYS A 38 20.40 0.82 -18.79
N SER A 39 20.40 2.02 -18.21
CA SER A 39 21.62 2.85 -18.11
C SER A 39 22.70 2.23 -17.21
N LEU A 40 22.28 1.44 -16.22
CA LEU A 40 23.17 0.71 -15.31
C LEU A 40 23.54 -0.69 -15.83
N ASN A 41 23.09 -1.09 -17.03
CA ASN A 41 23.24 -2.44 -17.59
C ASN A 41 22.73 -3.55 -16.66
N MET A 42 21.67 -3.27 -15.88
CA MET A 42 21.06 -4.23 -14.96
C MET A 42 19.81 -4.87 -15.59
N PRO A 43 19.56 -6.17 -15.37
CA PRO A 43 18.36 -6.82 -15.86
C PRO A 43 17.11 -6.26 -15.16
N TYR A 44 16.10 -5.89 -15.93
CA TYR A 44 14.81 -5.47 -15.38
C TYR A 44 13.88 -6.68 -15.25
N GLU A 45 13.56 -7.03 -14.01
CA GLU A 45 12.57 -8.06 -13.71
C GLU A 45 11.28 -7.43 -13.18
N ASN A 46 10.20 -7.66 -13.89
CA ASN A 46 8.89 -7.16 -13.46
C ASN A 46 8.12 -8.26 -12.72
N ASN A 47 8.06 -8.16 -11.40
CA ASN A 47 7.28 -9.06 -10.56
C ASN A 47 5.90 -8.47 -10.14
N ALA A 48 5.30 -7.62 -10.98
CA ALA A 48 4.01 -7.00 -10.67
C ALA A 48 2.90 -8.03 -10.46
N ILE A 49 2.94 -9.17 -11.16
CA ILE A 49 1.97 -10.26 -10.98
C ILE A 49 2.14 -10.92 -9.60
N GLY A 50 3.38 -11.22 -9.19
CA GLY A 50 3.65 -11.76 -7.85
C GLY A 50 3.21 -10.80 -6.75
N MET A 51 3.48 -9.51 -6.91
CA MET A 51 3.01 -8.47 -5.99
C MET A 51 1.49 -8.40 -5.95
N LEU A 52 0.81 -8.43 -7.09
CA LEU A 52 -0.64 -8.46 -7.19
C LEU A 52 -1.23 -9.67 -6.45
N MET A 53 -0.68 -10.87 -6.68
CA MET A 53 -1.12 -12.09 -5.99
C MET A 53 -0.92 -12.02 -4.49
N SER A 54 0.18 -11.44 -4.02
CA SER A 54 0.43 -11.21 -2.59
C SER A 54 -0.60 -10.24 -1.98
N LEU A 55 -0.90 -9.13 -2.67
CA LEU A 55 -1.91 -8.16 -2.24
C LEU A 55 -3.31 -8.80 -2.19
N PHE A 56 -3.70 -9.55 -3.22
CA PHE A 56 -4.98 -10.26 -3.22
C PHE A 56 -5.06 -11.35 -2.16
N GLY A 57 -3.98 -12.11 -1.96
CA GLY A 57 -3.94 -13.21 -0.99
C GLY A 57 -3.89 -12.76 0.46
N THR A 58 -3.38 -11.57 0.75
CA THR A 58 -3.14 -11.10 2.12
C THR A 58 -3.99 -9.88 2.47
N LEU A 59 -3.86 -8.77 1.74
CA LEU A 59 -4.52 -7.52 2.12
C LEU A 59 -6.04 -7.57 1.95
N ILE A 60 -6.54 -8.14 0.85
CA ILE A 60 -7.98 -8.19 0.61
C ILE A 60 -8.71 -9.03 1.66
N PRO A 61 -8.30 -10.26 2.00
CA PRO A 61 -8.92 -11.03 3.07
C PRO A 61 -8.89 -10.32 4.43
N VAL A 62 -7.76 -9.69 4.77
CA VAL A 62 -7.65 -8.94 6.02
C VAL A 62 -8.57 -7.73 6.03
N TYR A 63 -8.60 -6.96 4.94
CA TYR A 63 -9.50 -5.81 4.81
C TYR A 63 -10.97 -6.22 4.91
N LEU A 64 -11.38 -7.29 4.23
CA LEU A 64 -12.74 -7.81 4.30
C LEU A 64 -13.09 -8.29 5.71
N MET A 65 -12.14 -8.91 6.41
CA MET A 65 -12.33 -9.32 7.80
C MET A 65 -12.54 -8.10 8.72
N VAL A 66 -11.69 -7.08 8.60
CA VAL A 66 -11.81 -5.82 9.36
C VAL A 66 -13.13 -5.12 9.05
N LEU A 67 -13.51 -5.04 7.78
CA LEU A 67 -14.80 -4.49 7.35
C LEU A 67 -15.97 -5.25 7.98
N LEU A 68 -15.93 -6.58 7.96
CA LEU A 68 -16.96 -7.43 8.56
C LEU A 68 -17.07 -7.18 10.07
N LEU A 69 -15.95 -7.18 10.79
CA LEU A 69 -15.91 -6.92 12.24
C LEU A 69 -16.46 -5.53 12.57
N TRP A 70 -16.07 -4.52 11.79
CA TRP A 70 -16.58 -3.17 11.94
C TRP A 70 -18.10 -3.11 11.72
N ARG A 71 -18.62 -3.74 10.65
CA ARG A 71 -20.06 -3.78 10.35
C ARG A 71 -20.86 -4.53 11.39
N VAL A 72 -20.32 -5.64 11.89
CA VAL A 72 -20.93 -6.39 13.00
C VAL A 72 -20.96 -5.53 14.26
N GLY A 73 -19.86 -4.88 14.62
CA GLY A 73 -19.82 -3.95 15.75
C GLY A 73 -20.83 -2.82 15.60
N HIS A 74 -20.86 -2.16 14.45
CA HIS A 74 -21.80 -1.09 14.14
C HIS A 74 -23.26 -1.57 14.24
N MET A 75 -23.56 -2.77 13.73
CA MET A 75 -24.87 -3.40 13.83
C MET A 75 -25.30 -3.60 15.29
N ILE A 76 -24.39 -4.15 16.13
CA ILE A 76 -24.68 -4.47 17.54
C ILE A 76 -24.89 -3.21 18.38
N PHE A 77 -24.00 -2.24 18.24
CA PHE A 77 -23.98 -1.07 19.13
C PHE A 77 -24.93 0.05 18.67
N PHE A 78 -25.09 0.26 17.38
CA PHE A 78 -25.79 1.44 16.85
C PHE A 78 -27.12 1.12 16.17
N VAL A 79 -27.18 0.16 15.25
CA VAL A 79 -28.35 -0.07 14.40
C VAL A 79 -29.39 -0.98 15.07
N ARG A 80 -28.97 -2.05 15.73
CA ARG A 80 -29.80 -3.03 16.44
C ARG A 80 -31.03 -3.48 15.62
N PRO A 81 -30.85 -3.99 14.40
CA PRO A 81 -31.95 -4.32 13.51
C PRO A 81 -32.74 -5.54 14.01
N ALA A 82 -34.05 -5.59 13.73
CA ALA A 82 -34.89 -6.73 14.09
C ALA A 82 -34.47 -8.04 13.43
N ARG A 83 -33.76 -7.98 12.28
CA ARG A 83 -33.25 -9.15 11.56
C ARG A 83 -31.75 -8.95 11.23
N PRO A 84 -30.84 -9.25 12.18
CA PRO A 84 -29.43 -8.87 12.07
C PRO A 84 -28.74 -9.47 10.86
N LEU A 85 -28.93 -10.75 10.55
CA LEU A 85 -28.28 -11.40 9.42
C LEU A 85 -28.74 -10.83 8.07
N ARG A 86 -30.03 -10.55 7.91
CA ARG A 86 -30.52 -9.93 6.66
C ARG A 86 -29.98 -8.53 6.48
N TRP A 87 -29.94 -7.76 7.56
CA TRP A 87 -29.39 -6.43 7.53
C TRP A 87 -27.92 -6.45 7.14
N LEU A 88 -27.11 -7.29 7.80
CA LEU A 88 -25.68 -7.44 7.54
C LEU A 88 -25.38 -7.84 6.09
N ILE A 89 -26.10 -8.84 5.56
CA ILE A 89 -25.94 -9.28 4.17
C ILE A 89 -26.29 -8.16 3.19
N SER A 90 -27.40 -7.43 3.43
CA SER A 90 -27.79 -6.35 2.53
C SER A 90 -26.83 -5.16 2.60
N ASP A 91 -26.32 -4.85 3.79
CA ASP A 91 -25.37 -3.75 4.02
C ASP A 91 -24.01 -4.05 3.38
N ILE A 92 -23.46 -5.24 3.61
CA ILE A 92 -22.20 -5.68 2.97
C ILE A 92 -22.37 -5.71 1.44
N ARG A 93 -23.51 -6.21 0.95
CA ARG A 93 -23.77 -6.26 -0.50
C ARG A 93 -23.79 -4.85 -1.11
N GLN A 94 -24.37 -3.87 -0.45
CA GLN A 94 -24.37 -2.48 -0.93
C GLN A 94 -22.99 -1.86 -0.94
N VAL A 95 -22.14 -2.18 0.05
CA VAL A 95 -20.78 -1.62 0.16
C VAL A 95 -19.82 -2.29 -0.80
N VAL A 96 -19.87 -3.63 -0.90
CA VAL A 96 -18.86 -4.42 -1.64
C VAL A 96 -19.28 -4.62 -3.10
N TRP A 97 -20.58 -4.74 -3.42
CA TRP A 97 -21.07 -5.12 -4.75
C TRP A 97 -21.45 -3.93 -5.65
N ASP A 98 -20.75 -2.80 -5.45
CA ASP A 98 -20.86 -1.68 -6.37
C ASP A 98 -19.91 -1.91 -7.56
N ARG A 99 -20.48 -2.03 -8.77
CA ARG A 99 -19.72 -2.33 -9.99
C ARG A 99 -18.63 -1.30 -10.27
N ASP A 100 -18.92 -0.02 -10.03
CA ASP A 100 -17.99 1.07 -10.30
C ASP A 100 -16.83 1.05 -9.31
N ARG A 101 -17.13 0.83 -8.02
CA ARG A 101 -16.10 0.69 -6.98
C ARG A 101 -15.21 -0.53 -7.21
N LEU A 102 -15.79 -1.67 -7.59
CA LEU A 102 -15.02 -2.87 -7.89
C LEU A 102 -14.09 -2.65 -9.08
N ALA A 103 -14.59 -2.01 -10.15
CA ALA A 103 -13.79 -1.72 -11.33
C ALA A 103 -12.66 -0.73 -11.04
N ASP A 104 -12.96 0.39 -10.37
CA ASP A 104 -11.95 1.37 -9.96
C ASP A 104 -10.94 0.74 -8.99
N GLY A 105 -11.40 -0.04 -8.03
CA GLY A 105 -10.55 -0.76 -7.09
C GLY A 105 -9.61 -1.75 -7.79
N ALA A 106 -10.11 -2.53 -8.75
CA ALA A 106 -9.30 -3.47 -9.51
C ALA A 106 -8.23 -2.75 -10.35
N VAL A 107 -8.58 -1.65 -11.02
CA VAL A 107 -7.64 -0.83 -11.78
C VAL A 107 -6.59 -0.22 -10.84
N THR A 108 -7.01 0.33 -9.71
CA THR A 108 -6.11 0.92 -8.71
C THR A 108 -5.13 -0.11 -8.16
N LEU A 109 -5.61 -1.31 -7.78
CA LEU A 109 -4.75 -2.39 -7.28
C LEU A 109 -3.72 -2.83 -8.33
N LEU A 110 -4.14 -2.95 -9.59
CA LEU A 110 -3.22 -3.28 -10.68
C LEU A 110 -2.13 -2.20 -10.83
N LEU A 111 -2.53 -0.94 -10.88
CA LEU A 111 -1.59 0.19 -11.02
C LEU A 111 -0.64 0.29 -9.81
N LEU A 112 -1.15 0.13 -8.59
CA LEU A 112 -0.33 0.11 -7.38
C LEU A 112 0.64 -1.07 -7.35
N SER A 113 0.25 -2.25 -7.83
CA SER A 113 1.15 -3.40 -7.92
C SER A 113 2.33 -3.12 -8.85
N ILE A 114 2.07 -2.48 -10.00
CA ILE A 114 3.12 -2.03 -10.93
C ILE A 114 4.00 -0.97 -10.25
N PHE A 115 3.39 0.00 -9.59
CA PHE A 115 4.12 1.08 -8.89
C PHE A 115 5.04 0.53 -7.80
N PHE A 116 4.52 -0.30 -6.88
CA PHE A 116 5.31 -0.83 -5.77
C PHE A 116 6.44 -1.75 -6.23
N THR A 117 6.22 -2.54 -7.28
CA THR A 117 7.30 -3.35 -7.87
C THR A 117 8.43 -2.47 -8.38
N ASN A 118 8.12 -1.42 -9.15
CA ASN A 118 9.12 -0.50 -9.67
C ASN A 118 9.77 0.33 -8.57
N PHE A 119 9.00 0.76 -7.57
CA PHE A 119 9.52 1.47 -6.41
C PHE A 119 10.52 0.61 -5.63
N SER A 120 10.20 -0.66 -5.39
CA SER A 120 11.12 -1.61 -4.73
C SER A 120 12.38 -1.80 -5.56
N THR A 121 12.26 -1.93 -6.88
CA THR A 121 13.41 -2.02 -7.79
C THR A 121 14.30 -0.79 -7.70
N LEU A 122 13.73 0.42 -7.78
CA LEU A 122 14.51 1.66 -7.66
C LEU A 122 15.18 1.78 -6.29
N LYS A 123 14.50 1.38 -5.22
CA LYS A 123 15.07 1.39 -3.88
C LYS A 123 16.32 0.50 -3.77
N THR A 124 16.31 -0.68 -4.41
CA THR A 124 17.48 -1.58 -4.42
C THR A 124 18.64 -1.06 -5.27
N LEU A 125 18.40 -0.09 -6.16
CA LEU A 125 19.43 0.51 -6.99
C LEU A 125 20.19 1.65 -6.30
N ILE A 126 19.68 2.22 -5.20
CA ILE A 126 20.31 3.34 -4.51
C ILE A 126 21.80 3.11 -4.24
N PRO A 127 22.23 1.95 -3.68
CA PRO A 127 23.65 1.69 -3.44
C PRO A 127 24.51 1.62 -4.71
N HIS A 128 23.91 1.26 -5.85
CA HIS A 128 24.60 1.18 -7.14
C HIS A 128 24.76 2.54 -7.82
N MET A 129 23.83 3.47 -7.52
CA MET A 129 23.86 4.84 -8.05
C MET A 129 24.74 5.76 -7.21
N ASN A 130 24.69 5.59 -5.90
CA ASN A 130 25.44 6.39 -4.94
C ASN A 130 25.79 5.51 -3.74
N ALA A 131 27.10 5.27 -3.53
CA ALA A 131 27.56 4.55 -2.35
C ALA A 131 27.13 5.30 -1.08
N TYR A 132 26.83 4.56 -0.02
CA TYR A 132 26.47 5.12 1.29
C TYR A 132 27.68 5.80 1.96
N ALA A 133 28.20 6.84 1.33
CA ALA A 133 29.44 7.51 1.74
C ALA A 133 29.34 8.17 3.13
N TRP A 134 28.12 8.50 3.56
CA TRP A 134 27.87 9.18 4.83
C TRP A 134 27.54 8.22 5.99
N ASP A 135 27.33 6.94 5.76
CA ASP A 135 26.89 5.99 6.79
C ASP A 135 27.91 5.93 7.94
N HIS A 136 29.21 5.83 7.63
CA HIS A 136 30.24 5.84 8.65
C HIS A 136 30.30 7.13 9.45
N ALA A 137 30.14 8.28 8.77
CA ALA A 137 30.16 9.59 9.44
C ALA A 137 28.92 9.76 10.33
N MET A 138 27.75 9.32 9.87
CA MET A 138 26.51 9.36 10.65
C MET A 138 26.55 8.41 11.84
N ALA A 139 27.04 7.17 11.65
CA ALA A 139 27.22 6.22 12.75
C ALA A 139 28.22 6.74 13.80
N HIS A 140 29.32 7.36 13.36
CA HIS A 140 30.26 7.99 14.29
C HIS A 140 29.65 9.18 15.04
N LEU A 141 28.86 10.02 14.35
CA LEU A 141 28.15 11.13 14.97
C LEU A 141 27.15 10.62 16.02
N ASP A 142 26.37 9.59 15.70
CA ASP A 142 25.46 8.95 16.64
C ASP A 142 26.19 8.45 17.88
N HIS A 143 27.31 7.77 17.71
CA HIS A 143 28.13 7.28 18.80
C HIS A 143 28.64 8.42 19.71
N VAL A 144 29.09 9.52 19.11
CA VAL A 144 29.56 10.70 19.87
C VAL A 144 28.41 11.37 20.62
N ILE A 145 27.26 11.58 19.99
CA ILE A 145 26.10 12.23 20.63
C ILE A 145 25.58 11.40 21.80
N HIS A 146 25.68 10.08 21.74
CA HIS A 146 25.24 9.17 22.78
C HIS A 146 26.33 8.78 23.79
N GLY A 147 27.36 9.64 23.91
CA GLY A 147 28.40 9.48 24.93
C GLY A 147 29.32 8.27 24.75
N GLY A 148 29.58 7.87 23.50
CA GLY A 148 30.41 6.73 23.17
C GLY A 148 29.65 5.39 23.18
N HIS A 149 28.33 5.42 23.12
CA HIS A 149 27.47 4.24 23.03
C HIS A 149 26.66 4.27 21.76
N ASP A 150 26.41 3.12 21.18
CA ASP A 150 25.46 3.02 20.07
C ASP A 150 24.04 3.18 20.58
N PRO A 151 23.17 3.96 19.91
CA PRO A 151 21.78 4.21 20.36
C PRO A 151 20.98 2.95 20.68
N TRP A 152 21.14 1.91 19.86
CA TRP A 152 20.47 0.63 20.05
C TRP A 152 20.89 -0.07 21.36
N SER A 153 22.16 0.06 21.77
CA SER A 153 22.68 -0.56 23.01
C SER A 153 22.07 0.07 24.25
N LEU A 154 21.71 1.35 24.21
CA LEU A 154 21.02 2.05 25.29
C LEU A 154 19.55 1.64 25.40
N LEU A 155 18.94 1.26 24.29
CA LEU A 155 17.51 0.87 24.24
C LEU A 155 17.29 -0.62 24.51
N MET A 156 18.26 -1.48 24.22
CA MET A 156 18.16 -2.93 24.40
C MET A 156 17.77 -3.38 25.81
N PRO A 157 18.25 -2.79 26.90
CA PRO A 157 17.81 -3.18 28.25
C PRO A 157 16.31 -3.00 28.48
N LEU A 158 15.70 -2.02 27.81
CA LEU A 158 14.26 -1.71 27.92
C LEU A 158 13.41 -2.53 26.94
N PHE A 159 13.87 -2.63 25.69
CA PHE A 159 13.09 -3.15 24.56
C PHE A 159 13.59 -4.49 24.02
N GLY A 160 14.70 -5.04 24.52
CA GLY A 160 15.31 -6.27 24.00
C GLY A 160 14.62 -7.56 24.49
N SER A 161 13.63 -7.49 25.37
CA SER A 161 12.89 -8.70 25.78
C SER A 161 12.02 -9.23 24.63
N PRO A 162 11.82 -10.56 24.48
CA PRO A 162 10.97 -11.13 23.45
C PRO A 162 9.55 -10.55 23.44
N ALA A 163 9.00 -10.25 24.63
CA ALA A 163 7.68 -9.63 24.73
C ALA A 163 7.66 -8.20 24.23
N ALA A 164 8.67 -7.39 24.55
CA ALA A 164 8.79 -6.01 24.06
C ALA A 164 8.97 -5.98 22.53
N LEU A 165 9.81 -6.86 21.98
CA LEU A 165 10.00 -6.99 20.55
C LEU A 165 8.69 -7.38 19.84
N ALA A 166 7.93 -8.34 20.37
CA ALA A 166 6.63 -8.73 19.82
C ALA A 166 5.62 -7.57 19.83
N VAL A 167 5.62 -6.72 20.85
CA VAL A 167 4.78 -5.52 20.91
C VAL A 167 5.23 -4.49 19.87
N LEU A 168 6.53 -4.26 19.72
CA LEU A 168 7.08 -3.33 18.71
C LEU A 168 6.75 -3.80 17.30
N ASP A 169 6.97 -5.07 16.98
CA ASP A 169 6.62 -5.66 15.69
C ASP A 169 5.12 -5.56 15.40
N GLY A 170 4.29 -5.88 16.39
CA GLY A 170 2.83 -5.74 16.27
C GLY A 170 2.40 -4.30 16.05
N THR A 171 3.02 -3.35 16.73
CA THR A 171 2.76 -1.91 16.56
C THR A 171 3.21 -1.43 15.17
N TYR A 172 4.36 -1.90 14.69
CA TYR A 172 4.85 -1.61 13.35
C TYR A 172 3.91 -2.13 12.26
N VAL A 173 3.45 -3.38 12.40
CA VAL A 173 2.47 -3.96 11.47
C VAL A 173 1.14 -3.18 11.52
N LEU A 174 0.65 -2.85 12.72
CA LEU A 174 -0.56 -2.04 12.89
C LEU A 174 -0.41 -0.66 12.25
N TRP A 175 0.74 -0.01 12.40
CA TRP A 175 1.03 1.27 11.75
C TRP A 175 0.96 1.17 10.24
N LEU A 176 1.51 0.12 9.64
CA LEU A 176 1.39 -0.13 8.20
C LEU A 176 -0.07 -0.27 7.76
N PHE A 177 -0.90 -1.00 8.55
CA PHE A 177 -2.34 -1.12 8.25
C PHE A 177 -3.10 0.20 8.34
N ILE A 178 -2.70 1.11 9.23
CA ILE A 178 -3.35 2.42 9.38
C ILE A 178 -2.93 3.35 8.23
N LEU A 179 -1.72 3.19 7.72
CA LEU A 179 -1.16 4.04 6.66
C LEU A 179 -1.75 3.72 5.28
N TYR A 180 -2.13 2.47 5.02
CA TYR A 180 -2.66 1.98 3.74
C TYR A 180 -4.17 1.79 3.76
#